data_5e145f06cc1948d8c5f1e394e515a499
#
_entry.id   5e145f06cc1948d8c5f1e394e515a499
#
_cell.length_a   1.000
_cell.length_b   1.000
_cell.length_c   1.000
_cell.angle_alpha   90.00
_cell.angle_beta   90.00
_cell.angle_gamma   90.00
#
_symmetry.space_group_name_H-M   'P 1'
#
loop_
_entity.id
_entity.type
_entity.pdbx_description
1 polymer ?
#
loop_
_entity_poly.entity_id
_entity_poly.type
_entity_poly.pdbx_seq_one_letter_code
_entity_poly.pdbx_strand_id
1 'polypeptide(L)'
;MKRSKLIFCALSLFFPGTGLNCFYLQGVKSFWAWTQFFAILAGIAGWFLLAQSHFSSTAGWVLITIGFASIEASWLTAIAFRLRMDQRWDAQFNPGIKASKATKSGWLTILTVIFSLVLGAGVMMTFLAISFEQFFISQLQEAKKLSQ
;
A
#
# COMPACT_ATOMS: atom_id res chain seq x y z
N MET A 1 -8.28 23.63 -9.51
CA MET A 1 -6.97 23.12 -9.90
C MET A 1 -7.17 21.72 -10.52
N LYS A 2 -6.59 21.42 -11.71
CA LYS A 2 -6.74 20.10 -12.35
C LYS A 2 -6.04 19.03 -11.53
N ARG A 3 -6.74 17.95 -11.17
CA ARG A 3 -6.14 16.77 -10.50
C ARG A 3 -5.57 15.81 -11.52
N SER A 4 -4.27 15.62 -11.49
CA SER A 4 -3.56 14.74 -12.42
C SER A 4 -3.63 13.29 -11.97
N LYS A 5 -4.13 12.43 -12.85
CA LYS A 5 -4.17 10.98 -12.65
C LYS A 5 -2.74 10.39 -12.50
N LEU A 6 -1.78 10.94 -13.25
CA LEU A 6 -0.38 10.51 -13.18
C LEU A 6 0.24 10.81 -11.82
N ILE A 7 0.05 12.02 -11.28
CA ILE A 7 0.58 12.41 -9.96
C ILE A 7 0.00 11.53 -8.85
N PHE A 8 -1.32 11.27 -8.88
CA PHE A 8 -1.96 10.37 -7.93
C PHE A 8 -1.32 8.97 -7.92
N CYS A 9 -1.13 8.40 -9.10
CA CYS A 9 -0.56 7.06 -9.21
C CYS A 9 0.94 7.03 -8.88
N ALA A 10 1.68 8.08 -9.20
CA ALA A 10 3.08 8.21 -8.80
C ALA A 10 3.21 8.30 -7.26
N LEU A 11 2.36 9.07 -6.60
CA LEU A 11 2.33 9.11 -5.13
C LEU A 11 2.00 7.75 -4.52
N SER A 12 1.06 7.02 -5.09
CA SER A 12 0.73 5.66 -4.64
C SER A 12 1.89 4.67 -4.85
N LEU A 13 2.66 4.84 -5.93
CA LEU A 13 3.77 3.97 -6.28
C LEU A 13 5.01 4.22 -5.40
N PHE A 14 5.42 5.49 -5.27
CA PHE A 14 6.66 5.86 -4.59
C PHE A 14 6.51 6.03 -3.08
N PHE A 15 5.30 6.36 -2.62
CA PHE A 15 4.98 6.53 -1.19
C PHE A 15 3.79 5.67 -0.77
N PRO A 16 3.89 4.33 -0.95
CA PRO A 16 2.79 3.45 -0.63
C PRO A 16 2.47 3.48 0.88
N GLY A 17 1.20 3.37 1.21
CA GLY A 17 0.73 3.32 2.60
C GLY A 17 0.72 4.64 3.36
N THR A 18 1.33 5.72 2.83
CA THR A 18 1.39 7.02 3.52
C THR A 18 0.10 7.83 3.44
N GLY A 19 -0.85 7.44 2.58
CA GLY A 19 -2.08 8.19 2.33
C GLY A 19 -1.92 9.46 1.48
N LEU A 20 -0.70 9.79 1.02
CA LEU A 20 -0.43 11.00 0.22
C LEU A 20 -1.27 11.06 -1.07
N ASN A 21 -1.50 9.92 -1.69
CA ASN A 21 -2.39 9.78 -2.84
C ASN A 21 -3.83 10.22 -2.51
N CYS A 22 -4.35 9.80 -1.35
CA CYS A 22 -5.69 10.17 -0.89
C CYS A 22 -5.75 11.64 -0.46
N PHE A 23 -4.71 12.15 0.22
CA PHE A 23 -4.60 13.58 0.54
C PHE A 23 -4.58 14.45 -0.72
N TYR A 24 -3.90 14.02 -1.78
CA TYR A 24 -3.89 14.72 -3.05
C TYR A 24 -5.28 14.83 -3.69
N LEU A 25 -6.11 13.79 -3.61
CA LEU A 25 -7.46 13.78 -4.21
C LEU A 25 -8.51 14.46 -3.35
N GLN A 26 -8.55 14.17 -2.07
CA GLN A 26 -9.64 14.54 -1.18
C GLN A 26 -9.25 15.60 -0.15
N GLY A 27 -7.94 15.93 -0.09
CA GLY A 27 -7.40 16.88 0.89
C GLY A 27 -7.33 16.30 2.29
N VAL A 28 -7.02 17.16 3.26
CA VAL A 28 -6.75 16.80 4.67
C VAL A 28 -7.96 16.21 5.40
N LYS A 29 -9.17 16.39 4.86
CA LYS A 29 -10.42 15.85 5.43
C LYS A 29 -10.68 14.37 5.07
N SER A 30 -9.80 13.76 4.27
CA SER A 30 -9.97 12.36 3.84
C SER A 30 -9.76 11.39 4.99
N PHE A 31 -10.80 10.66 5.37
CA PHE A 31 -10.71 9.56 6.34
C PHE A 31 -9.72 8.49 5.88
N TRP A 32 -9.79 8.08 4.61
CA TRP A 32 -8.91 7.04 4.06
C TRP A 32 -7.43 7.42 4.06
N ALA A 33 -7.11 8.72 3.90
CA ALA A 33 -5.74 9.19 3.98
C ALA A 33 -5.17 9.04 5.40
N TRP A 34 -5.93 9.42 6.41
CA TRP A 34 -5.53 9.26 7.80
C TRP A 34 -5.44 7.80 8.23
N THR A 35 -6.38 6.96 7.77
CA THR A 35 -6.33 5.51 8.03
C THR A 35 -5.04 4.89 7.50
N GLN A 36 -4.65 5.18 6.25
CA GLN A 36 -3.39 4.71 5.68
C GLN A 36 -2.18 5.26 6.45
N PHE A 37 -2.19 6.54 6.80
CA PHE A 37 -1.12 7.17 7.55
C PHE A 37 -0.91 6.52 8.92
N PHE A 38 -1.97 6.28 9.69
CA PHE A 38 -1.85 5.60 10.98
C PHE A 38 -1.51 4.12 10.83
N ALA A 39 -1.98 3.46 9.77
CA ALA A 39 -1.65 2.07 9.50
C ALA A 39 -0.14 1.89 9.21
N ILE A 40 0.49 2.79 8.45
CA ILE A 40 1.94 2.71 8.21
C ILE A 40 2.74 2.99 9.49
N LEU A 41 2.30 3.92 10.35
CA LEU A 41 2.93 4.16 11.65
C LEU A 41 2.82 2.93 12.56
N ALA A 42 1.66 2.27 12.56
CA ALA A 42 1.47 1.01 13.28
C ALA A 42 2.42 -0.08 12.76
N GLY A 43 2.58 -0.18 11.43
CA GLY A 43 3.54 -1.10 10.81
C GLY A 43 4.98 -0.84 11.23
N ILE A 44 5.41 0.42 11.28
CA ILE A 44 6.73 0.81 11.76
C ILE A 44 6.91 0.41 13.23
N ALA A 45 5.93 0.70 14.09
CA ALA A 45 5.95 0.29 15.48
C ALA A 45 6.02 -1.25 15.61
N GLY A 46 5.25 -1.97 14.79
CA GLY A 46 5.29 -3.42 14.72
C GLY A 46 6.66 -3.97 14.35
N TRP A 47 7.34 -3.35 13.39
CA TRP A 47 8.72 -3.71 13.03
C TRP A 47 9.68 -3.58 14.21
N PHE A 48 9.64 -2.45 14.95
CA PHE A 48 10.47 -2.25 16.12
C PHE A 48 10.18 -3.28 17.23
N LEU A 49 8.92 -3.60 17.47
CA LEU A 49 8.55 -4.64 18.44
C LEU A 49 9.07 -6.02 18.04
N LEU A 50 8.99 -6.38 16.76
CA LEU A 50 9.52 -7.64 16.25
C LEU A 50 11.04 -7.70 16.35
N ALA A 51 11.72 -6.62 15.99
CA ALA A 51 13.18 -6.53 16.09
C ALA A 51 13.67 -6.69 17.55
N GLN A 52 13.00 -6.06 18.51
CA GLN A 52 13.33 -6.16 19.94
C GLN A 52 13.01 -7.55 20.54
N SER A 53 11.94 -8.17 20.08
CA SER A 53 11.47 -9.46 20.60
C SER A 53 12.03 -10.68 19.86
N HIS A 54 13.01 -10.50 18.95
CA HIS A 54 13.51 -11.57 18.08
C HIS A 54 12.36 -12.31 17.36
N PHE A 55 11.41 -11.55 16.79
CA PHE A 55 10.22 -12.03 16.08
C PHE A 55 9.21 -12.85 16.90
N SER A 56 9.30 -12.84 18.23
CA SER A 56 8.38 -13.60 19.10
C SER A 56 7.11 -12.83 19.48
N SER A 57 7.03 -11.52 19.24
CA SER A 57 5.90 -10.67 19.65
C SER A 57 4.69 -10.84 18.74
N THR A 58 3.60 -11.42 19.25
CA THR A 58 2.31 -11.48 18.53
C THR A 58 1.76 -10.09 18.20
N ALA A 59 1.87 -9.13 19.14
CA ALA A 59 1.46 -7.75 18.89
C ALA A 59 2.27 -7.10 17.75
N GLY A 60 3.58 -7.37 17.69
CA GLY A 60 4.44 -6.92 16.59
C GLY A 60 3.96 -7.46 15.24
N TRP A 61 3.60 -8.75 15.16
CA TRP A 61 3.06 -9.36 13.94
C TRP A 61 1.73 -8.74 13.50
N VAL A 62 0.82 -8.48 14.42
CA VAL A 62 -0.46 -7.81 14.11
C VAL A 62 -0.23 -6.41 13.55
N LEU A 63 0.62 -5.62 14.21
CA LEU A 63 0.88 -4.25 13.80
C LEU A 63 1.59 -4.16 12.45
N ILE A 64 2.59 -5.03 12.20
CA ILE A 64 3.29 -5.03 10.90
C ILE A 64 2.36 -5.48 9.77
N THR A 65 1.44 -6.41 10.03
CA THR A 65 0.44 -6.84 9.05
C THR A 65 -0.50 -5.70 8.67
N ILE A 66 -0.91 -4.85 9.64
CA ILE A 66 -1.73 -3.66 9.37
C ILE A 66 -0.98 -2.67 8.46
N GLY A 67 0.30 -2.40 8.76
CA GLY A 67 1.14 -1.52 7.93
C GLY A 67 1.35 -2.09 6.53
N PHE A 68 1.63 -3.38 6.44
CA PHE A 68 1.78 -4.10 5.19
C PHE A 68 0.51 -4.01 4.33
N ALA A 69 -0.67 -4.27 4.90
CA ALA A 69 -1.95 -4.16 4.21
C ALA A 69 -2.19 -2.74 3.65
N SER A 70 -1.73 -1.69 4.35
CA SER A 70 -1.79 -0.30 3.87
C SER A 70 -0.90 -0.07 2.64
N ILE A 71 0.28 -0.67 2.60
CA ILE A 71 1.20 -0.60 1.45
C ILE A 71 0.56 -1.28 0.23
N GLU A 72 0.08 -2.51 0.39
CA GLU A 72 -0.57 -3.27 -0.68
C GLU A 72 -1.83 -2.56 -1.19
N ALA A 73 -2.68 -2.05 -0.31
CA ALA A 73 -3.85 -1.26 -0.67
C ALA A 73 -3.49 -0.03 -1.51
N SER A 74 -2.35 0.62 -1.25
CA SER A 74 -1.87 1.76 -2.02
C SER A 74 -1.52 1.38 -3.46
N TRP A 75 -0.79 0.27 -3.66
CA TRP A 75 -0.44 -0.23 -4.98
C TRP A 75 -1.66 -0.75 -5.76
N LEU A 76 -2.56 -1.47 -5.11
CA LEU A 76 -3.83 -1.88 -5.72
C LEU A 76 -4.67 -0.68 -6.14
N THR A 77 -4.70 0.37 -5.31
CA THR A 77 -5.37 1.63 -5.63
C THR A 77 -4.73 2.31 -6.85
N ALA A 78 -3.40 2.31 -6.94
CA ALA A 78 -2.69 2.82 -8.12
C ALA A 78 -3.11 2.09 -9.39
N ILE A 79 -3.17 0.76 -9.36
CA ILE A 79 -3.60 -0.08 -10.48
C ILE A 79 -5.05 0.23 -10.86
N ALA A 80 -5.97 0.17 -9.90
CA ALA A 80 -7.39 0.37 -10.12
C ALA A 80 -7.72 1.74 -10.73
N PHE A 81 -7.13 2.81 -10.18
CA PHE A 81 -7.37 4.16 -10.69
C PHE A 81 -6.65 4.43 -12.03
N ARG A 82 -5.54 3.75 -12.27
CA ARG A 82 -4.81 3.89 -13.54
C ARG A 82 -5.56 3.24 -14.70
N LEU A 83 -6.14 2.07 -14.48
CA LEU A 83 -6.95 1.35 -15.47
C LEU A 83 -8.32 1.98 -15.69
N ARG A 84 -8.76 2.86 -14.79
CA ARG A 84 -10.02 3.58 -14.93
C ARG A 84 -10.01 4.48 -16.18
N MET A 85 -11.12 4.51 -16.95
CA MET A 85 -11.26 5.38 -18.12
C MET A 85 -11.05 6.86 -17.76
N ASP A 86 -10.32 7.59 -18.61
CA ASP A 86 -9.98 9.00 -18.37
C ASP A 86 -11.23 9.90 -18.26
N GLN A 87 -12.28 9.59 -19.03
CA GLN A 87 -13.56 10.28 -18.94
C GLN A 87 -14.20 10.14 -17.55
N ARG A 88 -14.16 8.94 -16.95
CA ARG A 88 -14.69 8.72 -15.60
C ARG A 88 -13.84 9.39 -14.53
N TRP A 89 -12.52 9.46 -14.75
CA TRP A 89 -11.63 10.21 -13.89
C TRP A 89 -11.97 11.69 -13.89
N ASP A 90 -12.07 12.30 -15.09
CA ASP A 90 -12.37 13.73 -15.22
C ASP A 90 -13.77 14.07 -14.72
N ALA A 91 -14.77 13.23 -14.97
CA ALA A 91 -16.12 13.43 -14.45
C ALA A 91 -16.15 13.50 -12.91
N GLN A 92 -15.32 12.69 -12.23
CA GLN A 92 -15.29 12.63 -10.77
C GLN A 92 -14.37 13.68 -10.12
N PHE A 93 -13.17 13.90 -10.68
CA PHE A 93 -12.14 14.71 -10.03
C PHE A 93 -11.87 16.06 -10.71
N ASN A 94 -12.31 16.25 -11.93
CA ASN A 94 -12.15 17.45 -12.73
C ASN A 94 -13.47 17.88 -13.40
N PRO A 95 -14.61 18.04 -12.69
CA PRO A 95 -15.88 18.37 -13.31
C PRO A 95 -15.79 19.69 -14.07
N GLY A 96 -16.36 19.72 -15.29
CA GLY A 96 -16.37 20.92 -16.14
C GLY A 96 -15.05 21.22 -16.89
N ILE A 97 -14.10 20.26 -16.93
CA ILE A 97 -12.86 20.44 -17.68
C ILE A 97 -13.14 20.58 -19.20
N LYS A 98 -12.49 21.58 -19.85
CA LYS A 98 -12.58 21.74 -21.29
C LYS A 98 -11.95 20.54 -22.01
N ALA A 99 -12.51 20.11 -23.15
CA ALA A 99 -12.03 18.94 -23.91
C ALA A 99 -10.54 19.04 -24.30
N SER A 100 -10.04 20.25 -24.56
CA SER A 100 -8.62 20.49 -24.86
C SER A 100 -7.67 20.20 -23.69
N LYS A 101 -8.17 20.20 -22.44
CA LYS A 101 -7.42 19.95 -21.21
C LYS A 101 -7.81 18.63 -20.53
N ALA A 102 -8.61 17.80 -21.19
CA ALA A 102 -9.01 16.49 -20.67
C ALA A 102 -7.79 15.61 -20.34
N THR A 103 -7.97 14.68 -19.42
CA THR A 103 -6.93 13.73 -19.04
C THR A 103 -6.69 12.78 -20.21
N LYS A 104 -5.42 12.57 -20.55
CA LYS A 104 -5.00 11.59 -21.58
C LYS A 104 -4.00 10.63 -20.95
N SER A 105 -4.38 9.38 -20.82
CA SER A 105 -3.50 8.32 -20.34
C SER A 105 -2.55 7.90 -21.47
N GLY A 106 -1.26 8.00 -21.23
CA GLY A 106 -0.20 7.59 -22.15
C GLY A 106 0.47 6.28 -21.72
N TRP A 107 1.58 5.91 -22.38
CA TRP A 107 2.37 4.71 -22.10
C TRP A 107 2.90 4.64 -20.64
N LEU A 108 3.15 5.79 -20.01
CA LEU A 108 3.49 5.87 -18.58
C LEU A 108 2.41 5.24 -17.68
N THR A 109 1.16 5.18 -18.15
CA THR A 109 0.08 4.48 -17.47
C THR A 109 0.40 3.00 -17.35
N ILE A 110 0.81 2.38 -18.44
CA ILE A 110 1.13 0.94 -18.49
C ILE A 110 2.32 0.65 -17.59
N LEU A 111 3.38 1.44 -17.66
CA LEU A 111 4.54 1.28 -16.80
C LEU A 111 4.19 1.37 -15.31
N THR A 112 3.38 2.35 -14.92
CA THR A 112 2.97 2.49 -13.50
C THR A 112 2.20 1.27 -13.03
N VAL A 113 1.33 0.69 -13.87
CA VAL A 113 0.58 -0.54 -13.53
C VAL A 113 1.54 -1.72 -13.37
N ILE A 114 2.47 -1.90 -14.33
CA ILE A 114 3.45 -2.99 -14.28
C ILE A 114 4.31 -2.87 -13.02
N PHE A 115 4.86 -1.71 -12.72
CA PHE A 115 5.68 -1.51 -11.53
C PHE A 115 4.88 -1.73 -10.24
N SER A 116 3.65 -1.21 -10.15
CA SER A 116 2.81 -1.45 -8.96
C SER A 116 2.51 -2.94 -8.77
N LEU A 117 2.27 -3.68 -9.86
CA LEU A 117 2.01 -5.11 -9.80
C LEU A 117 3.24 -5.90 -9.38
N VAL A 118 4.40 -5.61 -10.00
CA VAL A 118 5.66 -6.33 -9.71
C VAL A 118 6.12 -6.06 -8.28
N LEU A 119 6.09 -4.80 -7.84
CA LEU A 119 6.48 -4.43 -6.48
C LEU A 119 5.50 -5.02 -5.45
N GLY A 120 4.19 -4.88 -5.67
CA GLY A 120 3.19 -5.45 -4.76
C GLY A 120 3.31 -6.97 -4.66
N ALA A 121 3.36 -7.68 -5.79
CA ALA A 121 3.54 -9.13 -5.77
C ALA A 121 4.85 -9.55 -5.10
N GLY A 122 5.97 -8.85 -5.36
CA GLY A 122 7.27 -9.15 -4.76
C GLY A 122 7.26 -8.95 -3.24
N VAL A 123 6.71 -7.82 -2.77
CA VAL A 123 6.63 -7.53 -1.34
C VAL A 123 5.64 -8.47 -0.64
N MET A 124 4.52 -8.80 -1.28
CA MET A 124 3.57 -9.80 -0.77
C MET A 124 4.24 -11.16 -0.57
N MET A 125 4.94 -11.64 -1.58
CA MET A 125 5.63 -12.93 -1.50
C MET A 125 6.72 -12.93 -0.43
N THR A 126 7.48 -11.86 -0.30
CA THR A 126 8.50 -11.71 0.74
C THR A 126 7.88 -11.72 2.13
N PHE A 127 6.79 -10.97 2.34
CA PHE A 127 6.08 -10.94 3.61
C PHE A 127 5.54 -12.33 3.99
N LEU A 128 4.93 -13.04 3.05
CA LEU A 128 4.42 -14.39 3.28
C LEU A 128 5.56 -15.37 3.59
N ALA A 129 6.67 -15.33 2.84
CA ALA A 129 7.81 -16.20 3.08
C ALA A 129 8.37 -16.04 4.50
N ILE A 130 8.62 -14.78 4.93
CA ILE A 130 9.11 -14.49 6.29
C ILE A 130 8.08 -14.94 7.35
N SER A 131 6.80 -14.68 7.13
CA SER A 131 5.74 -15.05 8.07
C SER A 131 5.65 -16.56 8.26
N PHE A 132 5.70 -17.33 7.18
CA PHE A 132 5.70 -18.80 7.25
C PHE A 132 6.98 -19.35 7.89
N GLU A 133 8.15 -18.81 7.55
CA GLU A 133 9.42 -19.20 8.16
C GLU A 133 9.36 -19.05 9.67
N GLN A 134 8.95 -17.88 10.18
CA GLN A 134 8.86 -17.63 11.60
C GLN A 134 7.81 -18.52 12.29
N PHE A 135 6.68 -18.76 11.63
CA PHE A 135 5.68 -19.71 12.13
C PHE A 135 6.27 -21.10 12.31
N PHE A 136 6.96 -21.65 11.31
CA PHE A 136 7.56 -22.97 11.41
C PHE A 136 8.67 -23.05 12.47
N ILE A 137 9.51 -22.02 12.58
CA ILE A 137 10.52 -21.93 13.64
C ILE A 137 9.87 -21.99 15.02
N SER A 138 8.78 -21.26 15.24
CA SER A 138 8.06 -21.27 16.52
C SER A 138 7.49 -22.65 16.85
N GLN A 139 6.91 -23.34 15.88
CA GLN A 139 6.38 -24.70 16.04
C GLN A 139 7.48 -25.73 16.39
N LEU A 140 8.64 -25.63 15.74
CA LEU A 140 9.79 -26.49 16.04
C LEU A 140 10.34 -26.25 17.46
N GLN A 141 10.37 -25.00 17.91
CA GLN A 141 10.81 -24.68 19.27
C GLN A 141 9.84 -25.23 20.32
N GLU A 142 8.54 -25.13 20.06
CA GLU A 142 7.50 -25.66 20.93
C GLU A 142 7.55 -27.19 21.03
N ALA A 143 7.69 -27.86 19.89
CA ALA A 143 7.86 -29.31 19.84
C ALA A 143 9.10 -29.80 20.60
N LYS A 144 10.23 -29.08 20.52
CA LYS A 144 11.44 -29.40 21.29
C LYS A 144 11.23 -29.25 22.81
N LYS A 145 10.46 -28.26 23.27
CA LYS A 145 10.14 -28.10 24.69
C LYS A 145 9.28 -29.22 25.24
N LEU A 146 8.39 -29.79 24.41
CA LEU A 146 7.52 -30.91 24.80
C LEU A 146 8.24 -32.26 24.83
N SER A 147 9.39 -32.37 24.16
CA SER A 147 10.20 -33.60 24.09
C SER A 147 11.27 -33.71 25.17
N GLN A 148 11.45 -32.69 26.01
CA GLN A 148 12.35 -32.65 27.18
C GLN A 148 11.62 -32.87 28.48
#